data_e6ee9382b191bfb1bd848c0e649af9cd
#
_entry.id   e6ee9382b191bfb1bd848c0e649af9cd
#
_cell.length_a   1.000
_cell.length_b   1.000
_cell.length_c   1.000
_cell.angle_alpha   90.00
_cell.angle_beta   90.00
_cell.angle_gamma   90.00
#
_symmetry.space_group_name_H-M   'P 1'
#
loop_
_entity.id
_entity.type
_entity.pdbx_description
1 polymer ?
#
loop_
_entity_poly.entity_id
_entity_poly.type
_entity_poly.pdbx_seq_one_letter_code
_entity_poly.pdbx_strand_id
1 'polypeptide(L)'
;MVIVTLVIFINCIAVLKELPIVPLLTGGMVLFYLLVFHVDWLMYLMALCTPFSVIFSSKEIHLGLSLPSEAIMIAVTLMFLCRLLYDIHLDKKLLTHPISIAIMVYLVWMLITCITSEIPVVSIKFWLSKIWFTTACYWMVIQLIKDDGKNILRYFNCYAVALAIVVLITTYKHALSGFDEDYAHWVMSPFYNDHTAYGAILAFFLPITGLCFFLPKNNTFQKIFYAVLTAIIAMGLYLSYSRAAWISFVVAIGVFIILKLRIKLSWLIAGGLLFGAAFFYYADDILYKMSRNSQDASGNLTEQLQSISNISTDASNVERLNRWNSAFSMIRERPVVGWGPGTYQFEYAPFQKSQFKTIISTNFGNGGNCHSEYIGPCAETGIPGMLTVFGLVFCSLFTAIRTYNRTPDKTEKLFCLMMTLALVTYFIHGFLNNFLDTDKLSLPFWGAFAVITVMSLRMKKVNSEQ
;
A
#
# COMPACT_ATOMS: atom_id res chain seq x y z
N MET A 1 9.14 28.59 -26.02
CA MET A 1 10.52 28.34 -25.57
C MET A 1 11.05 29.51 -24.71
N VAL A 2 11.11 30.75 -25.17
CA VAL A 2 11.64 31.91 -24.42
C VAL A 2 10.99 32.13 -23.03
N ILE A 3 9.66 32.04 -22.92
CA ILE A 3 8.94 32.22 -21.64
C ILE A 3 9.33 31.12 -20.64
N VAL A 4 9.41 29.85 -21.08
CA VAL A 4 9.79 28.74 -20.22
C VAL A 4 11.21 28.88 -19.69
N THR A 5 12.14 29.31 -20.59
CA THR A 5 13.54 29.56 -20.21
C THR A 5 13.63 30.69 -19.20
N LEU A 6 12.85 31.80 -19.40
CA LEU A 6 12.80 32.93 -18.48
C LEU A 6 12.25 32.51 -17.10
N VAL A 7 11.17 31.73 -17.06
CA VAL A 7 10.59 31.20 -15.81
C VAL A 7 11.59 30.33 -15.07
N ILE A 8 12.28 29.41 -15.76
CA ILE A 8 13.33 28.56 -15.14
C ILE A 8 14.44 29.47 -14.57
N PHE A 9 14.91 30.45 -15.34
CA PHE A 9 15.98 31.36 -14.92
C PHE A 9 15.58 32.15 -13.66
N ILE A 10 14.37 32.71 -13.63
CA ILE A 10 13.85 33.47 -12.47
C ILE A 10 13.78 32.53 -11.23
N ASN A 11 13.31 31.31 -11.40
CA ASN A 11 13.27 30.35 -10.30
C ASN A 11 14.66 29.96 -9.80
N CYS A 12 15.64 29.74 -10.69
CA CYS A 12 17.02 29.50 -10.31
C CYS A 12 17.61 30.68 -9.49
N ILE A 13 17.38 31.92 -9.93
CA ILE A 13 17.84 33.10 -9.17
C ILE A 13 17.14 33.20 -7.82
N ALA A 14 15.84 32.90 -7.76
CA ALA A 14 15.07 32.93 -6.52
C ALA A 14 15.59 31.90 -5.50
N VAL A 15 15.91 30.69 -5.94
CA VAL A 15 16.53 29.66 -5.10
C VAL A 15 17.91 30.10 -4.59
N LEU A 16 18.76 30.64 -5.48
CA LEU A 16 20.08 31.16 -5.10
C LEU A 16 20.02 32.35 -4.13
N LYS A 17 18.92 33.10 -4.14
CA LYS A 17 18.69 34.23 -3.21
C LYS A 17 17.85 33.85 -2.00
N GLU A 18 17.65 32.56 -1.76
CA GLU A 18 16.85 32.03 -0.64
C GLU A 18 15.42 32.60 -0.57
N LEU A 19 14.80 32.85 -1.74
CA LEU A 19 13.43 33.33 -1.88
C LEU A 19 12.48 32.16 -2.24
N PRO A 20 12.09 31.28 -1.30
CA PRO A 20 11.34 30.06 -1.61
C PRO A 20 9.92 30.33 -2.12
N ILE A 21 9.39 31.52 -1.89
CA ILE A 21 8.03 31.88 -2.31
C ILE A 21 7.86 31.89 -3.83
N VAL A 22 8.89 32.22 -4.60
CA VAL A 22 8.83 32.29 -6.07
C VAL A 22 8.69 30.90 -6.69
N PRO A 23 9.54 29.89 -6.36
CA PRO A 23 9.35 28.51 -6.82
C PRO A 23 8.01 27.92 -6.36
N LEU A 24 7.55 28.22 -5.14
CA LEU A 24 6.28 27.75 -4.61
C LEU A 24 5.10 28.30 -5.41
N LEU A 25 5.08 29.61 -5.71
CA LEU A 25 4.03 30.21 -6.53
C LEU A 25 4.05 29.68 -7.97
N THR A 26 5.24 29.57 -8.56
CA THR A 26 5.38 29.02 -9.92
C THR A 26 4.91 27.55 -9.98
N GLY A 27 5.32 26.74 -9.02
CA GLY A 27 4.86 25.34 -8.89
C GLY A 27 3.36 25.26 -8.69
N GLY A 28 2.80 26.12 -7.83
CA GLY A 28 1.35 26.22 -7.60
C GLY A 28 0.57 26.59 -8.86
N MET A 29 1.08 27.54 -9.65
CA MET A 29 0.46 27.90 -10.95
C MET A 29 0.49 26.75 -11.95
N VAL A 30 1.61 26.02 -12.05
CA VAL A 30 1.72 24.84 -12.92
C VAL A 30 0.76 23.75 -12.47
N LEU A 31 0.70 23.45 -11.18
CA LEU A 31 -0.24 22.45 -10.63
C LEU A 31 -1.69 22.87 -10.87
N PHE A 32 -2.03 24.13 -10.68
CA PHE A 32 -3.37 24.66 -10.97
C PHE A 32 -3.72 24.54 -12.46
N TYR A 33 -2.79 24.90 -13.35
CA TYR A 33 -2.99 24.73 -14.80
C TYR A 33 -3.23 23.27 -15.16
N LEU A 34 -2.40 22.34 -14.65
CA LEU A 34 -2.59 20.92 -14.88
C LEU A 34 -3.92 20.41 -14.31
N LEU A 35 -4.31 20.87 -13.14
CA LEU A 35 -5.56 20.51 -12.48
C LEU A 35 -6.78 20.87 -13.32
N VAL A 36 -6.77 22.05 -13.93
CA VAL A 36 -7.92 22.56 -14.69
C VAL A 36 -7.96 22.01 -16.12
N PHE A 37 -6.82 21.96 -16.81
CA PHE A 37 -6.75 21.69 -18.25
C PHE A 37 -6.21 20.30 -18.60
N HIS A 38 -5.39 19.69 -17.75
CA HIS A 38 -4.65 18.46 -18.06
C HIS A 38 -4.57 17.51 -16.86
N VAL A 39 -5.73 17.11 -16.34
CA VAL A 39 -5.82 16.24 -15.17
C VAL A 39 -5.06 14.93 -15.34
N ASP A 40 -5.04 14.35 -16.55
CA ASP A 40 -4.32 13.13 -16.83
C ASP A 40 -2.81 13.28 -16.54
N TRP A 41 -2.21 14.40 -16.94
CA TRP A 41 -0.82 14.70 -16.63
C TRP A 41 -0.57 14.91 -15.15
N LEU A 42 -1.53 15.53 -14.46
CA LEU A 42 -1.45 15.69 -13.00
C LEU A 42 -1.50 14.34 -12.28
N MET A 43 -2.33 13.39 -12.76
CA MET A 43 -2.39 12.02 -12.22
C MET A 43 -1.07 11.26 -12.42
N TYR A 44 -0.42 11.42 -13.57
CA TYR A 44 0.91 10.84 -13.80
C TYR A 44 1.98 11.50 -12.94
N LEU A 45 1.94 12.82 -12.79
CA LEU A 45 2.83 13.57 -11.91
C LEU A 45 2.65 13.14 -10.45
N MET A 46 1.41 12.97 -9.99
CA MET A 46 1.10 12.43 -8.66
C MET A 46 1.75 11.06 -8.45
N ALA A 47 1.60 10.14 -9.41
CA ALA A 47 2.21 8.81 -9.34
C ALA A 47 3.74 8.87 -9.35
N LEU A 48 4.34 9.78 -10.12
CA LEU A 48 5.78 9.99 -10.19
C LEU A 48 6.34 10.59 -8.88
N CYS A 49 5.64 11.54 -8.29
CA CYS A 49 6.09 12.23 -7.08
C CYS A 49 5.93 11.40 -5.81
N THR A 50 4.99 10.46 -5.76
CA THR A 50 4.67 9.71 -4.54
C THR A 50 5.86 8.97 -3.94
N PRO A 51 6.72 8.22 -4.67
CA PRO A 51 7.89 7.59 -4.07
C PRO A 51 8.91 8.57 -3.47
N PHE A 52 8.95 9.81 -3.97
CA PHE A 52 9.85 10.87 -3.49
C PHE A 52 9.26 11.72 -2.37
N SER A 53 7.96 11.58 -2.08
CA SER A 53 7.31 12.42 -1.07
C SER A 53 7.97 12.24 0.30
N VAL A 54 8.02 13.33 1.05
CA VAL A 54 8.59 13.38 2.40
C VAL A 54 7.53 13.91 3.35
N ILE A 55 7.44 13.32 4.54
CA ILE A 55 6.48 13.76 5.55
C ILE A 55 6.93 15.10 6.11
N PHE A 56 6.09 16.09 5.90
CA PHE A 56 6.22 17.40 6.54
C PHE A 56 5.29 17.45 7.75
N SER A 57 5.86 17.44 8.96
CA SER A 57 5.09 17.55 10.21
C SER A 57 5.32 18.92 10.83
N SER A 58 4.26 19.69 11.02
CA SER A 58 4.29 20.90 11.83
C SER A 58 3.88 20.58 13.26
N LYS A 59 4.75 20.92 14.23
CA LYS A 59 4.44 20.75 15.67
C LYS A 59 3.28 21.64 16.12
N GLU A 60 3.07 22.78 15.44
CA GLU A 60 2.02 23.76 15.80
C GLU A 60 0.63 23.29 15.34
N ILE A 61 0.52 22.58 14.19
CA ILE A 61 -0.76 22.20 13.60
C ILE A 61 -1.08 20.73 13.87
N HIS A 62 -0.12 19.95 14.40
CA HIS A 62 -0.23 18.49 14.59
C HIS A 62 -0.72 17.76 13.34
N LEU A 63 -0.32 18.24 12.15
CA LEU A 63 -0.66 17.70 10.85
C LEU A 63 0.62 17.22 10.19
N GLY A 64 0.70 15.93 9.90
CA GLY A 64 1.71 15.35 9.02
C GLY A 64 1.11 15.17 7.62
N LEU A 65 1.72 15.76 6.60
CA LEU A 65 1.35 15.58 5.20
C LEU A 65 2.58 15.16 4.39
N SER A 66 2.40 14.17 3.54
CA SER A 66 3.44 13.75 2.59
C SER A 66 3.44 14.69 1.39
N LEU A 67 4.47 15.53 1.31
CA LEU A 67 4.60 16.50 0.22
C LEU A 67 5.54 15.97 -0.88
N PRO A 68 5.23 16.18 -2.17
CA PRO A 68 4.06 16.91 -2.70
C PRO A 68 2.81 16.05 -2.94
N SER A 69 2.87 14.73 -2.76
CA SER A 69 1.85 13.78 -3.22
C SER A 69 0.47 13.99 -2.60
N GLU A 70 0.36 14.11 -1.28
CA GLU A 70 -0.95 14.29 -0.62
C GLU A 70 -1.58 15.63 -0.95
N ALA A 71 -0.78 16.68 -1.12
CA ALA A 71 -1.30 17.98 -1.57
C ALA A 71 -1.94 17.86 -2.97
N ILE A 72 -1.31 17.11 -3.87
CA ILE A 72 -1.88 16.84 -5.20
C ILE A 72 -3.15 15.98 -5.07
N MET A 73 -3.16 14.96 -4.22
CA MET A 73 -4.34 14.12 -3.98
C MET A 73 -5.52 14.91 -3.45
N ILE A 74 -5.29 15.83 -2.52
CA ILE A 74 -6.32 16.73 -1.98
C ILE A 74 -6.86 17.64 -3.09
N ALA A 75 -5.98 18.26 -3.89
CA ALA A 75 -6.38 19.12 -5.00
C ALA A 75 -7.22 18.35 -6.05
N VAL A 76 -6.78 17.14 -6.43
CA VAL A 76 -7.52 16.24 -7.33
C VAL A 76 -8.87 15.86 -6.75
N THR A 77 -8.94 15.59 -5.44
CA THR A 77 -10.19 15.25 -4.75
C THR A 77 -11.18 16.42 -4.78
N LEU A 78 -10.72 17.63 -4.46
CA LEU A 78 -11.56 18.83 -4.52
C LEU A 78 -12.07 19.08 -5.94
N MET A 79 -11.20 18.95 -6.94
CA MET A 79 -11.60 19.07 -8.34
C MET A 79 -12.62 18.00 -8.75
N PHE A 80 -12.42 16.73 -8.30
CA PHE A 80 -13.38 15.66 -8.57
C PHE A 80 -14.76 15.98 -7.98
N LEU A 81 -14.81 16.46 -6.74
CA LEU A 81 -16.07 16.88 -6.10
C LEU A 81 -16.74 18.04 -6.85
N CYS A 82 -15.96 19.05 -7.29
CA CYS A 82 -16.49 20.14 -8.13
C CYS A 82 -17.05 19.59 -9.45
N ARG A 83 -16.32 18.73 -10.15
CA ARG A 83 -16.79 18.15 -11.42
C ARG A 83 -18.01 17.23 -11.22
N LEU A 84 -18.12 16.55 -10.09
CA LEU A 84 -19.29 15.73 -9.77
C LEU A 84 -20.57 16.56 -9.67
N LEU A 85 -20.45 17.83 -9.25
CA LEU A 85 -21.57 18.77 -9.17
C LEU A 85 -21.99 19.32 -10.54
N TYR A 86 -21.06 19.44 -11.52
CA TYR A 86 -21.30 20.13 -12.77
C TYR A 86 -21.29 19.24 -14.02
N ASP A 87 -20.43 18.20 -14.07
CA ASP A 87 -20.04 17.59 -15.35
C ASP A 87 -19.93 16.06 -15.31
N ILE A 88 -19.50 15.48 -14.21
CA ILE A 88 -19.28 14.03 -14.11
C ILE A 88 -20.53 13.31 -13.64
N HIS A 89 -21.13 12.55 -14.55
CA HIS A 89 -22.13 11.56 -14.18
C HIS A 89 -21.43 10.22 -13.99
N LEU A 90 -21.38 9.76 -12.73
CA LEU A 90 -20.85 8.43 -12.45
C LEU A 90 -21.81 7.37 -13.00
N ASP A 91 -21.28 6.48 -13.84
CA ASP A 91 -22.07 5.37 -14.39
C ASP A 91 -22.63 4.51 -13.25
N LYS A 92 -23.94 4.24 -13.30
CA LYS A 92 -24.62 3.36 -12.35
C LYS A 92 -23.93 2.00 -12.22
N LYS A 93 -23.39 1.45 -13.34
CA LYS A 93 -22.63 0.19 -13.34
C LYS A 93 -21.36 0.27 -12.50
N LEU A 94 -20.72 1.42 -12.46
CA LEU A 94 -19.55 1.68 -11.63
C LEU A 94 -19.93 1.80 -10.15
N LEU A 95 -20.97 2.54 -9.82
CA LEU A 95 -21.45 2.71 -8.44
C LEU A 95 -21.94 1.39 -7.83
N THR A 96 -22.59 0.54 -8.64
CA THR A 96 -23.10 -0.78 -8.20
C THR A 96 -22.07 -1.89 -8.33
N HIS A 97 -20.82 -1.57 -8.70
CA HIS A 97 -19.74 -2.57 -8.76
C HIS A 97 -19.35 -3.06 -7.35
N PRO A 98 -19.13 -4.37 -7.14
CA PRO A 98 -18.84 -4.92 -5.79
C PRO A 98 -17.70 -4.21 -5.05
N ILE A 99 -16.61 -3.88 -5.75
CA ILE A 99 -15.47 -3.15 -5.16
C ILE A 99 -15.90 -1.74 -4.75
N SER A 100 -16.65 -1.01 -5.59
CA SER A 100 -17.14 0.34 -5.28
C SER A 100 -18.08 0.34 -4.06
N ILE A 101 -18.99 -0.64 -3.98
CA ILE A 101 -19.86 -0.82 -2.83
C ILE A 101 -19.05 -1.11 -1.56
N ALA A 102 -18.06 -2.01 -1.64
CA ALA A 102 -17.23 -2.33 -0.50
C ALA A 102 -16.45 -1.10 0.01
N ILE A 103 -15.91 -0.26 -0.90
CA ILE A 103 -15.26 1.01 -0.54
C ILE A 103 -16.24 1.97 0.14
N MET A 104 -17.44 2.12 -0.41
CA MET A 104 -18.47 3.00 0.19
C MET A 104 -18.89 2.51 1.58
N VAL A 105 -19.13 1.21 1.74
CA VAL A 105 -19.48 0.62 3.05
C VAL A 105 -18.36 0.84 4.07
N TYR A 106 -17.10 0.62 3.67
CA TYR A 106 -15.92 0.88 4.50
C TYR A 106 -15.86 2.35 4.97
N LEU A 107 -16.02 3.30 4.05
CA LEU A 107 -15.95 4.74 4.37
C LEU A 107 -17.13 5.20 5.22
N VAL A 108 -18.36 4.70 4.95
CA VAL A 108 -19.56 5.03 5.73
C VAL A 108 -19.45 4.47 7.14
N TRP A 109 -19.01 3.20 7.31
CA TRP A 109 -18.82 2.64 8.63
C TRP A 109 -17.77 3.42 9.45
N MET A 110 -16.65 3.76 8.82
CA MET A 110 -15.61 4.58 9.45
C MET A 110 -16.15 5.96 9.88
N LEU A 111 -17.02 6.60 9.07
CA LEU A 111 -17.68 7.86 9.43
C LEU A 111 -18.57 7.70 10.66
N ILE A 112 -19.35 6.62 10.73
CA ILE A 112 -20.21 6.33 11.88
C ILE A 112 -19.37 6.21 13.15
N THR A 113 -18.22 5.52 13.07
CA THR A 113 -17.34 5.32 14.21
C THR A 113 -16.54 6.57 14.59
N CYS A 114 -16.43 7.58 13.71
CA CYS A 114 -15.90 8.91 14.09
C CYS A 114 -16.80 9.61 15.13
N ILE A 115 -18.12 9.38 15.08
CA ILE A 115 -19.08 10.01 16.01
C ILE A 115 -18.94 9.45 17.42
N THR A 116 -18.60 8.17 17.53
CA THR A 116 -18.42 7.45 18.82
C THR A 116 -16.99 7.42 19.31
N SER A 117 -16.08 8.12 18.63
CA SER A 117 -14.65 8.14 18.92
C SER A 117 -14.32 8.83 20.24
N GLU A 118 -13.34 8.31 20.96
CA GLU A 118 -12.74 8.99 22.14
C GLU A 118 -12.02 10.30 21.76
N ILE A 119 -11.44 10.34 20.54
CA ILE A 119 -10.74 11.54 20.05
C ILE A 119 -11.31 11.91 18.67
N PRO A 120 -12.51 12.55 18.59
CA PRO A 120 -13.21 12.78 17.33
C PRO A 120 -12.39 13.56 16.29
N VAL A 121 -11.57 14.52 16.72
CA VAL A 121 -10.74 15.31 15.81
C VAL A 121 -9.71 14.43 15.07
N VAL A 122 -9.08 13.49 15.77
CA VAL A 122 -8.14 12.53 15.16
C VAL A 122 -8.89 11.65 14.18
N SER A 123 -10.04 11.11 14.57
CA SER A 123 -10.83 10.21 13.75
C SER A 123 -11.36 10.88 12.49
N ILE A 124 -11.83 12.11 12.56
CA ILE A 124 -12.28 12.87 11.39
C ILE A 124 -11.10 13.15 10.44
N LYS A 125 -9.93 13.54 10.95
CA LYS A 125 -8.73 13.73 10.13
C LYS A 125 -8.32 12.44 9.42
N PHE A 126 -8.33 11.31 10.14
CA PHE A 126 -8.02 10.00 9.59
C PHE A 126 -9.05 9.58 8.52
N TRP A 127 -10.33 9.77 8.76
CA TRP A 127 -11.39 9.50 7.78
C TRP A 127 -11.23 10.38 6.53
N LEU A 128 -10.95 11.67 6.68
CA LEU A 128 -10.68 12.57 5.55
C LEU A 128 -9.49 12.07 4.71
N SER A 129 -8.44 11.56 5.34
CA SER A 129 -7.32 10.98 4.58
C SER A 129 -7.75 9.80 3.72
N LYS A 130 -8.61 8.93 4.22
CA LYS A 130 -9.16 7.83 3.41
C LYS A 130 -10.06 8.32 2.26
N ILE A 131 -10.75 9.45 2.45
CA ILE A 131 -11.54 10.08 1.37
C ILE A 131 -10.62 10.53 0.23
N TRP A 132 -9.56 11.30 0.50
CA TRP A 132 -8.71 11.74 -0.63
C TRP A 132 -7.91 10.61 -1.23
N PHE A 133 -7.46 9.59 -0.46
CA PHE A 133 -6.80 8.41 -1.03
C PHE A 133 -7.74 7.65 -1.96
N THR A 134 -8.97 7.36 -1.53
CA THR A 134 -9.91 6.63 -2.37
C THR A 134 -10.41 7.46 -3.55
N THR A 135 -10.62 8.76 -3.38
CA THR A 135 -11.08 9.62 -4.48
C THR A 135 -10.00 9.79 -5.53
N ALA A 136 -8.79 10.18 -5.15
CA ALA A 136 -7.70 10.41 -6.09
C ALA A 136 -7.19 9.10 -6.71
N CYS A 137 -7.09 8.01 -5.94
CA CYS A 137 -6.39 6.81 -6.38
C CYS A 137 -7.34 5.68 -6.85
N TYR A 138 -8.65 5.78 -6.59
CA TYR A 138 -9.64 4.84 -7.15
C TYR A 138 -10.57 5.53 -8.15
N TRP A 139 -11.38 6.51 -7.73
CA TRP A 139 -12.38 7.12 -8.61
C TRP A 139 -11.75 7.89 -9.78
N MET A 140 -10.73 8.69 -9.53
CA MET A 140 -10.04 9.44 -10.58
C MET A 140 -9.17 8.55 -11.47
N VAL A 141 -8.54 7.51 -10.91
CA VAL A 141 -7.81 6.53 -11.73
C VAL A 141 -8.76 5.77 -12.66
N ILE A 142 -9.98 5.42 -12.22
CA ILE A 142 -11.00 4.86 -13.12
C ILE A 142 -11.29 5.82 -14.28
N GLN A 143 -11.49 7.12 -14.01
CA GLN A 143 -11.71 8.10 -15.08
C GLN A 143 -10.54 8.16 -16.06
N LEU A 144 -9.31 8.08 -15.57
CA LEU A 144 -8.08 8.09 -16.38
C LEU A 144 -7.96 6.88 -17.31
N ILE A 145 -8.36 5.67 -16.82
CA ILE A 145 -8.06 4.41 -17.52
C ILE A 145 -9.26 3.81 -18.25
N LYS A 146 -10.50 4.31 -18.00
CA LYS A 146 -11.73 3.71 -18.56
C LYS A 146 -11.75 3.70 -20.08
N ASP A 147 -11.20 4.73 -20.72
CA ASP A 147 -11.26 4.92 -22.19
C ASP A 147 -10.01 4.37 -22.90
N ASP A 148 -8.81 4.51 -22.31
CA ASP A 148 -7.56 4.00 -22.86
C ASP A 148 -6.78 3.15 -21.85
N GLY A 149 -6.68 1.85 -22.13
CA GLY A 149 -5.90 0.92 -21.30
C GLY A 149 -4.39 1.21 -21.26
N LYS A 150 -3.84 2.01 -22.19
CA LYS A 150 -2.43 2.43 -22.13
C LYS A 150 -2.13 3.30 -20.91
N ASN A 151 -3.12 3.99 -20.40
CA ASN A 151 -2.99 4.85 -19.23
C ASN A 151 -2.70 4.04 -17.96
N ILE A 152 -3.09 2.76 -17.91
CA ILE A 152 -2.71 1.84 -16.82
C ILE A 152 -1.18 1.75 -16.74
N LEU A 153 -0.55 1.43 -17.88
CA LEU A 153 0.91 1.32 -17.93
C LEU A 153 1.60 2.64 -17.64
N ARG A 154 1.10 3.76 -18.19
CA ARG A 154 1.68 5.09 -17.92
C ARG A 154 1.64 5.41 -16.43
N TYR A 155 0.50 5.21 -15.79
CA TYR A 155 0.32 5.50 -14.37
C TYR A 155 1.24 4.67 -13.48
N PHE A 156 1.25 3.35 -13.63
CA PHE A 156 2.10 2.46 -12.84
C PHE A 156 3.59 2.59 -13.18
N ASN A 157 3.95 2.86 -14.44
CA ASN A 157 5.34 3.10 -14.84
C ASN A 157 5.90 4.40 -14.26
N CYS A 158 5.11 5.48 -14.18
CA CYS A 158 5.55 6.70 -13.50
C CYS A 158 5.96 6.42 -12.07
N TYR A 159 5.16 5.65 -11.34
CA TYR A 159 5.50 5.25 -9.98
C TYR A 159 6.71 4.31 -9.93
N ALA A 160 6.73 3.28 -10.77
CA ALA A 160 7.79 2.26 -10.78
C ALA A 160 9.17 2.83 -11.12
N VAL A 161 9.24 3.80 -12.05
CA VAL A 161 10.48 4.50 -12.39
C VAL A 161 10.96 5.36 -11.22
N ALA A 162 10.07 6.11 -10.60
CA ALA A 162 10.41 6.90 -9.41
C ALA A 162 10.87 6.00 -8.26
N LEU A 163 10.18 4.87 -8.03
CA LEU A 163 10.58 3.88 -7.04
C LEU A 163 11.96 3.29 -7.34
N ALA A 164 12.26 2.97 -8.61
CA ALA A 164 13.57 2.47 -9.00
C ALA A 164 14.69 3.50 -8.73
N ILE A 165 14.44 4.78 -8.93
CA ILE A 165 15.39 5.84 -8.58
C ILE A 165 15.62 5.87 -7.06
N VAL A 166 14.55 5.76 -6.25
CA VAL A 166 14.69 5.66 -4.79
C VAL A 166 15.49 4.42 -4.41
N VAL A 167 15.27 3.26 -5.07
CA VAL A 167 16.07 2.04 -4.84
C VAL A 167 17.56 2.29 -5.13
N LEU A 168 17.88 2.95 -6.24
CA LEU A 168 19.27 3.26 -6.57
C LEU A 168 19.93 4.20 -5.55
N ILE A 169 19.19 5.23 -5.08
CA ILE A 169 19.67 6.15 -4.03
C ILE A 169 19.90 5.40 -2.71
N THR A 170 18.94 4.56 -2.30
CA THR A 170 19.06 3.79 -1.06
C THR A 170 20.18 2.75 -1.13
N THR A 171 20.30 2.07 -2.27
CA THR A 171 21.39 1.11 -2.50
C THR A 171 22.76 1.79 -2.48
N TYR A 172 22.89 2.99 -3.08
CA TYR A 172 24.12 3.77 -3.02
C TYR A 172 24.47 4.16 -1.57
N LYS A 173 23.50 4.66 -0.79
CA LYS A 173 23.72 4.96 0.63
C LYS A 173 24.15 3.71 1.42
N HIS A 174 23.51 2.56 1.15
CA HIS A 174 23.83 1.30 1.80
C HIS A 174 25.21 0.79 1.44
N ALA A 175 25.65 0.97 0.19
CA ALA A 175 27.01 0.64 -0.25
C ALA A 175 28.08 1.47 0.48
N LEU A 176 27.80 2.75 0.79
CA LEU A 176 28.74 3.60 1.55
C LEU A 176 28.91 3.12 3.01
N SER A 177 27.94 2.40 3.57
CA SER A 177 28.06 1.76 4.90
C SER A 177 28.59 0.32 4.83
N GLY A 178 29.08 -0.14 3.66
CA GLY A 178 29.57 -1.51 3.49
C GLY A 178 28.47 -2.58 3.49
N PHE A 179 27.22 -2.22 3.20
CA PHE A 179 26.03 -3.09 3.25
C PHE A 179 25.75 -3.65 4.65
N ASP A 180 26.02 -2.86 5.68
CA ASP A 180 25.71 -3.20 7.06
C ASP A 180 24.21 -3.39 7.27
N GLU A 181 23.80 -4.47 7.95
CA GLU A 181 22.40 -4.85 8.15
C GLU A 181 21.67 -3.86 9.06
N ASP A 182 22.28 -3.41 10.14
CA ASP A 182 21.67 -2.46 11.08
C ASP A 182 21.40 -1.12 10.38
N TYR A 183 22.33 -0.69 9.51
CA TYR A 183 22.14 0.53 8.74
C TYR A 183 21.06 0.38 7.66
N ALA A 184 20.82 -0.83 7.15
CA ALA A 184 19.76 -1.12 6.18
C ALA A 184 18.36 -0.72 6.68
N HIS A 185 18.15 -0.66 7.99
CA HIS A 185 16.86 -0.27 8.58
C HIS A 185 16.51 1.21 8.37
N TRP A 186 17.48 2.06 8.06
CA TRP A 186 17.34 3.52 8.00
C TRP A 186 17.74 4.16 6.65
N VAL A 187 18.42 3.43 5.75
CA VAL A 187 18.96 3.98 4.49
C VAL A 187 17.90 4.60 3.57
N MET A 188 16.63 4.14 3.65
CA MET A 188 15.53 4.62 2.82
C MET A 188 15.01 5.99 3.24
N SER A 189 15.43 6.51 4.39
CA SER A 189 15.11 7.87 4.82
C SER A 189 15.73 8.89 3.83
N PRO A 190 15.02 10.02 3.51
CA PRO A 190 13.76 10.48 4.09
C PRO A 190 12.50 9.97 3.37
N PHE A 191 12.63 9.14 2.34
CA PHE A 191 11.51 8.72 1.48
C PHE A 191 10.55 7.75 2.17
N TYR A 192 11.08 6.83 2.96
CA TYR A 192 10.29 5.86 3.74
C TYR A 192 10.71 5.90 5.20
N ASN A 193 9.74 5.70 6.09
CA ASN A 193 9.97 5.79 7.54
C ASN A 193 10.79 4.61 8.08
N ASP A 194 10.60 3.43 7.46
CA ASP A 194 11.28 2.19 7.86
C ASP A 194 11.45 1.22 6.68
N HIS A 195 12.30 0.23 6.88
CA HIS A 195 12.62 -0.81 5.90
C HIS A 195 11.43 -1.71 5.58
N THR A 196 10.45 -1.85 6.49
CA THR A 196 9.28 -2.72 6.26
C THR A 196 8.28 -2.06 5.31
N ALA A 197 8.05 -0.75 5.44
CA ALA A 197 7.24 0.04 4.49
C ALA A 197 7.89 0.05 3.10
N TYR A 198 9.21 0.23 3.05
CA TYR A 198 9.99 0.17 1.81
C TYR A 198 9.91 -1.23 1.17
N GLY A 199 10.10 -2.29 1.96
CA GLY A 199 9.96 -3.68 1.49
C GLY A 199 8.55 -3.99 0.97
N ALA A 200 7.50 -3.49 1.64
CA ALA A 200 6.12 -3.70 1.23
C ALA A 200 5.81 -3.16 -0.17
N ILE A 201 6.25 -1.94 -0.48
CA ILE A 201 6.04 -1.33 -1.80
C ILE A 201 6.85 -2.03 -2.89
N LEU A 202 8.07 -2.47 -2.58
CA LEU A 202 8.90 -3.23 -3.51
C LEU A 202 8.27 -4.59 -3.84
N ALA A 203 7.77 -5.32 -2.83
CA ALA A 203 7.05 -6.57 -3.04
C ALA A 203 5.76 -6.38 -3.85
N PHE A 204 5.07 -5.23 -3.68
CA PHE A 204 3.88 -4.88 -4.46
C PHE A 204 4.21 -4.64 -5.93
N PHE A 205 5.29 -3.90 -6.24
CA PHE A 205 5.65 -3.56 -7.62
C PHE A 205 6.39 -4.67 -8.37
N LEU A 206 7.02 -5.60 -7.68
CA LEU A 206 7.79 -6.68 -8.31
C LEU A 206 6.96 -7.55 -9.27
N PRO A 207 5.75 -8.04 -8.92
CA PRO A 207 4.90 -8.76 -9.87
C PRO A 207 4.39 -7.86 -11.00
N ILE A 208 4.16 -6.57 -10.77
CA ILE A 208 3.70 -5.64 -11.82
C ILE A 208 4.77 -5.49 -12.88
N THR A 209 5.98 -5.10 -12.49
CA THR A 209 7.09 -4.87 -13.43
C THR A 209 7.55 -6.16 -14.10
N GLY A 210 7.62 -7.27 -13.35
CA GLY A 210 7.99 -8.58 -13.89
C GLY A 210 7.02 -9.10 -14.94
N LEU A 211 5.72 -8.95 -14.74
CA LEU A 211 4.72 -9.38 -15.71
C LEU A 211 4.57 -8.40 -16.88
N CYS A 212 4.91 -7.12 -16.71
CA CYS A 212 4.97 -6.17 -17.83
C CYS A 212 5.95 -6.61 -18.92
N PHE A 213 7.01 -7.35 -18.59
CA PHE A 213 7.93 -7.95 -19.57
C PHE A 213 7.19 -8.83 -20.60
N PHE A 214 6.14 -9.54 -20.19
CA PHE A 214 5.40 -10.50 -21.02
C PHE A 214 4.22 -9.88 -21.78
N LEU A 215 4.07 -8.56 -21.80
CA LEU A 215 3.00 -7.91 -22.56
C LEU A 215 3.14 -8.21 -24.06
N PRO A 216 2.05 -8.63 -24.74
CA PRO A 216 2.12 -9.14 -26.12
C PRO A 216 2.64 -8.14 -27.15
N LYS A 217 2.43 -6.83 -26.91
CA LYS A 217 2.80 -5.75 -27.85
C LYS A 217 4.15 -5.10 -27.54
N ASN A 218 4.92 -5.62 -26.58
CA ASN A 218 6.22 -5.07 -26.25
C ASN A 218 7.26 -5.36 -27.33
N ASN A 219 7.97 -4.32 -27.76
CA ASN A 219 9.17 -4.43 -28.54
C ASN A 219 10.39 -4.80 -27.65
N THR A 220 11.54 -5.08 -28.27
CA THR A 220 12.76 -5.49 -27.54
C THR A 220 13.21 -4.46 -26.53
N PHE A 221 13.14 -3.16 -26.86
CA PHE A 221 13.51 -2.08 -25.93
C PHE A 221 12.63 -2.06 -24.68
N GLN A 222 11.31 -2.20 -24.85
CA GLN A 222 10.37 -2.27 -23.71
C GLN A 222 10.61 -3.50 -22.84
N LYS A 223 10.93 -4.64 -23.43
CA LYS A 223 11.30 -5.85 -22.68
C LYS A 223 12.56 -5.64 -21.85
N ILE A 224 13.60 -5.05 -22.45
CA ILE A 224 14.84 -4.70 -21.71
C ILE A 224 14.53 -3.72 -20.60
N PHE A 225 13.74 -2.68 -20.87
CA PHE A 225 13.32 -1.70 -19.86
C PHE A 225 12.65 -2.36 -18.65
N TYR A 226 11.65 -3.24 -18.88
CA TYR A 226 10.98 -3.93 -17.77
C TYR A 226 11.88 -4.96 -17.08
N ALA A 227 12.78 -5.61 -17.79
CA ALA A 227 13.76 -6.52 -17.17
C ALA A 227 14.69 -5.76 -16.21
N VAL A 228 15.24 -4.63 -16.64
CA VAL A 228 16.11 -3.77 -15.82
C VAL A 228 15.33 -3.20 -14.62
N LEU A 229 14.13 -2.70 -14.86
CA LEU A 229 13.28 -2.14 -13.81
C LEU A 229 12.94 -3.20 -12.74
N THR A 230 12.59 -4.42 -13.17
CA THR A 230 12.32 -5.55 -12.28
C THR A 230 13.57 -5.96 -11.50
N ALA A 231 14.74 -5.98 -12.14
CA ALA A 231 16.00 -6.31 -11.49
C ALA A 231 16.37 -5.29 -10.39
N ILE A 232 16.18 -3.99 -10.66
CA ILE A 232 16.42 -2.92 -9.67
C ILE A 232 15.47 -3.09 -8.47
N ILE A 233 14.16 -3.30 -8.72
CA ILE A 233 13.17 -3.48 -7.64
C ILE A 233 13.45 -4.76 -6.85
N ALA A 234 13.82 -5.87 -7.51
CA ALA A 234 14.19 -7.12 -6.84
C ALA A 234 15.44 -6.97 -5.97
N MET A 235 16.45 -6.24 -6.45
CA MET A 235 17.65 -5.89 -5.67
C MET A 235 17.26 -5.07 -4.42
N GLY A 236 16.41 -4.06 -4.58
CA GLY A 236 15.90 -3.27 -3.45
C GLY A 236 15.13 -4.13 -2.44
N LEU A 237 14.29 -5.06 -2.91
CA LEU A 237 13.56 -5.97 -2.04
C LEU A 237 14.50 -6.89 -1.25
N TYR A 238 15.53 -7.41 -1.90
CA TYR A 238 16.57 -8.22 -1.23
C TYR A 238 17.27 -7.40 -0.15
N LEU A 239 17.76 -6.20 -0.47
CA LEU A 239 18.49 -5.31 0.42
C LEU A 239 17.59 -4.60 1.46
N SER A 240 16.28 -4.78 1.41
CA SER A 240 15.35 -4.21 2.41
C SER A 240 15.37 -4.96 3.73
N TYR A 241 15.91 -6.17 3.78
CA TYR A 241 15.89 -7.07 4.95
C TYR A 241 14.49 -7.24 5.58
N SER A 242 13.43 -6.97 4.83
CA SER A 242 12.05 -7.09 5.30
C SER A 242 11.52 -8.52 5.12
N ARG A 243 11.58 -9.31 6.17
CA ARG A 243 11.07 -10.72 6.21
C ARG A 243 9.61 -10.81 5.77
N ALA A 244 8.77 -9.89 6.25
CA ALA A 244 7.35 -9.84 5.88
C ALA A 244 7.13 -9.62 4.37
N ALA A 245 7.97 -8.78 3.75
CA ALA A 245 7.91 -8.51 2.32
C ALA A 245 8.34 -9.74 1.49
N TRP A 246 9.38 -10.45 1.92
CA TRP A 246 9.82 -11.69 1.26
C TRP A 246 8.76 -12.79 1.32
N ILE A 247 8.18 -13.03 2.52
CA ILE A 247 7.11 -14.01 2.69
C ILE A 247 5.91 -13.65 1.80
N SER A 248 5.51 -12.37 1.79
CA SER A 248 4.39 -11.91 0.99
C SER A 248 4.59 -12.14 -0.51
N PHE A 249 5.82 -11.93 -1.00
CA PHE A 249 6.17 -12.18 -2.39
C PHE A 249 6.20 -13.69 -2.73
N VAL A 250 6.72 -14.54 -1.84
CA VAL A 250 6.68 -16.00 -2.01
C VAL A 250 5.23 -16.51 -2.08
N VAL A 251 4.34 -16.00 -1.23
CA VAL A 251 2.91 -16.33 -1.29
C VAL A 251 2.30 -15.87 -2.62
N ALA A 252 2.66 -14.69 -3.13
CA ALA A 252 2.20 -14.23 -4.43
C ALA A 252 2.67 -15.15 -5.58
N ILE A 253 3.90 -15.66 -5.52
CA ILE A 253 4.38 -16.69 -6.48
C ILE A 253 3.52 -17.96 -6.37
N GLY A 254 3.19 -18.40 -5.17
CA GLY A 254 2.27 -19.54 -4.96
C GLY A 254 0.91 -19.30 -5.61
N VAL A 255 0.32 -18.11 -5.41
CA VAL A 255 -0.95 -17.73 -6.05
C VAL A 255 -0.82 -17.67 -7.58
N PHE A 256 0.30 -17.15 -8.10
CA PHE A 256 0.57 -17.18 -9.54
C PHE A 256 0.54 -18.62 -10.09
N ILE A 257 1.22 -19.56 -9.44
CA ILE A 257 1.25 -20.98 -9.84
C ILE A 257 -0.16 -21.57 -9.81
N ILE A 258 -0.93 -21.32 -8.74
CA ILE A 258 -2.32 -21.78 -8.60
C ILE A 258 -3.19 -21.30 -9.77
N LEU A 259 -3.12 -20.00 -10.09
CA LEU A 259 -3.89 -19.42 -11.17
C LEU A 259 -3.44 -19.92 -12.55
N LYS A 260 -2.13 -20.08 -12.76
CA LYS A 260 -1.55 -20.54 -14.01
C LYS A 260 -1.90 -22.01 -14.31
N LEU A 261 -1.81 -22.86 -13.28
CA LEU A 261 -2.13 -24.30 -13.36
C LEU A 261 -3.63 -24.58 -13.23
N ARG A 262 -4.46 -23.55 -12.98
CA ARG A 262 -5.92 -23.68 -12.75
C ARG A 262 -6.24 -24.73 -11.67
N ILE A 263 -5.49 -24.73 -10.58
CA ILE A 263 -5.69 -25.67 -9.47
C ILE A 263 -7.09 -25.44 -8.89
N LYS A 264 -7.87 -26.52 -8.77
CA LYS A 264 -9.23 -26.44 -8.22
C LYS A 264 -9.17 -26.12 -6.73
N LEU A 265 -10.12 -25.31 -6.25
CA LEU A 265 -10.24 -24.91 -4.85
C LEU A 265 -10.30 -26.14 -3.90
N SER A 266 -10.92 -27.23 -4.35
CA SER A 266 -10.97 -28.50 -3.58
C SER A 266 -9.59 -29.06 -3.24
N TRP A 267 -8.63 -28.97 -4.15
CA TRP A 267 -7.25 -29.39 -3.89
C TRP A 267 -6.52 -28.45 -2.91
N LEU A 268 -6.82 -27.15 -2.98
CA LEU A 268 -6.26 -26.18 -2.03
C LEU A 268 -6.82 -26.40 -0.63
N ILE A 269 -8.11 -26.67 -0.51
CA ILE A 269 -8.75 -27.00 0.78
C ILE A 269 -8.15 -28.31 1.31
N ALA A 270 -8.06 -29.36 0.49
CA ALA A 270 -7.47 -30.65 0.92
C ALA A 270 -6.01 -30.48 1.36
N GLY A 271 -5.20 -29.76 0.60
CA GLY A 271 -3.81 -29.44 0.95
C GLY A 271 -3.70 -28.62 2.24
N GLY A 272 -4.58 -27.63 2.41
CA GLY A 272 -4.64 -26.81 3.63
C GLY A 272 -5.04 -27.63 4.85
N LEU A 273 -6.00 -28.52 4.72
CA LEU A 273 -6.40 -29.44 5.81
C LEU A 273 -5.27 -30.42 6.18
N LEU A 274 -4.59 -30.99 5.19
CA LEU A 274 -3.44 -31.84 5.42
C LEU A 274 -2.28 -31.12 6.08
N PHE A 275 -1.97 -29.90 5.60
CA PHE A 275 -0.94 -29.06 6.22
C PHE A 275 -1.32 -28.67 7.64
N GLY A 276 -2.57 -28.27 7.88
CA GLY A 276 -3.09 -27.95 9.20
C GLY A 276 -3.02 -29.15 10.15
N ALA A 277 -3.44 -30.32 9.70
CA ALA A 277 -3.35 -31.54 10.48
C ALA A 277 -1.89 -31.92 10.83
N ALA A 278 -0.97 -31.79 9.85
CA ALA A 278 0.45 -32.02 10.09
C ALA A 278 1.03 -30.95 11.04
N PHE A 279 0.66 -29.71 10.89
CA PHE A 279 1.09 -28.63 11.79
C PHE A 279 0.63 -28.89 13.23
N PHE A 280 -0.63 -29.25 13.44
CA PHE A 280 -1.15 -29.56 14.76
C PHE A 280 -0.50 -30.83 15.35
N TYR A 281 -0.21 -31.83 14.51
CA TYR A 281 0.47 -33.08 14.96
C TYR A 281 1.91 -32.78 15.44
N TYR A 282 2.63 -31.88 14.75
CA TYR A 282 4.00 -31.50 15.10
C TYR A 282 4.09 -30.20 15.93
N ALA A 283 2.97 -29.66 16.37
CA ALA A 283 2.92 -28.33 17.02
C ALA A 283 3.83 -28.26 18.24
N ASP A 284 3.83 -29.27 19.11
CA ASP A 284 4.64 -29.34 20.34
C ASP A 284 6.14 -29.41 20.02
N ASP A 285 6.53 -30.20 19.03
CA ASP A 285 7.92 -30.27 18.54
C ASP A 285 8.40 -28.97 17.91
N ILE A 286 7.53 -28.34 17.15
CA ILE A 286 7.80 -27.02 16.52
C ILE A 286 7.96 -25.95 17.60
N LEU A 287 7.01 -25.88 18.54
CA LEU A 287 7.05 -24.91 19.67
C LEU A 287 8.28 -25.14 20.55
N TYR A 288 8.63 -26.41 20.82
CA TYR A 288 9.84 -26.75 21.59
C TYR A 288 11.12 -26.32 20.89
N LYS A 289 11.25 -26.57 19.57
CA LYS A 289 12.39 -26.10 18.76
C LYS A 289 12.45 -24.58 18.66
N MET A 290 11.29 -23.93 18.51
CA MET A 290 11.19 -22.47 18.48
C MET A 290 11.61 -21.83 19.81
N SER A 291 11.24 -22.42 20.96
CA SER A 291 11.61 -21.91 22.28
C SER A 291 13.11 -22.04 22.61
N ARG A 292 13.82 -22.94 21.94
CA ARG A 292 15.28 -23.14 22.13
C ARG A 292 16.15 -22.27 21.21
N ASN A 293 15.56 -21.63 20.21
CA ASN A 293 16.30 -20.83 19.24
C ASN A 293 16.42 -19.38 19.76
N SER A 294 17.48 -19.11 20.53
CA SER A 294 17.73 -17.82 21.23
C SER A 294 18.73 -16.92 20.50
N GLN A 295 18.84 -16.99 19.17
CA GLN A 295 19.79 -16.18 18.42
C GLN A 295 19.15 -14.93 17.83
N ASP A 296 19.80 -13.80 18.02
CA ASP A 296 19.48 -12.51 17.37
C ASP A 296 19.64 -12.64 15.86
N ALA A 297 18.90 -11.81 15.11
CA ALA A 297 19.01 -11.77 13.66
C ALA A 297 20.44 -11.43 13.24
N SER A 298 21.07 -12.33 12.51
CA SER A 298 22.41 -12.11 11.93
C SER A 298 22.36 -12.09 10.41
N GLY A 299 23.38 -11.53 9.78
CA GLY A 299 23.44 -11.21 8.36
C GLY A 299 23.38 -12.39 7.37
N ASN A 300 23.12 -13.62 7.81
CA ASN A 300 22.99 -14.80 6.96
C ASN A 300 21.53 -15.13 6.64
N LEU A 301 21.21 -15.35 5.38
CA LEU A 301 19.88 -15.73 4.88
C LEU A 301 19.29 -16.93 5.66
N THR A 302 20.12 -17.90 6.05
CA THR A 302 19.72 -19.09 6.82
C THR A 302 19.30 -18.70 8.24
N GLU A 303 19.99 -17.77 8.86
CA GLU A 303 19.72 -17.27 10.21
C GLU A 303 18.51 -16.33 10.22
N GLN A 304 18.31 -15.53 9.15
CA GLN A 304 17.09 -14.74 8.97
C GLN A 304 15.84 -15.64 8.77
N LEU A 305 15.96 -16.74 8.06
CA LEU A 305 14.88 -17.72 7.95
C LEU A 305 14.61 -18.42 9.31
N GLN A 306 15.64 -18.68 10.11
CA GLN A 306 15.51 -19.18 11.47
C GLN A 306 14.91 -18.14 12.42
N SER A 307 15.24 -16.85 12.27
CA SER A 307 14.68 -15.77 13.10
C SER A 307 13.21 -15.47 12.80
N ILE A 308 12.67 -15.85 11.64
CA ILE A 308 11.22 -15.84 11.36
C ILE A 308 10.46 -16.70 12.39
N SER A 309 11.09 -17.78 12.85
CA SER A 309 10.53 -18.69 13.87
C SER A 309 10.76 -18.20 15.33
N ASN A 310 11.58 -17.18 15.54
CA ASN A 310 11.94 -16.67 16.86
C ASN A 310 10.92 -15.64 17.38
N ILE A 311 9.73 -16.12 17.77
CA ILE A 311 8.62 -15.23 18.20
C ILE A 311 8.88 -14.60 19.56
N SER A 312 9.66 -15.26 20.44
CA SER A 312 9.78 -14.89 21.85
C SER A 312 11.01 -14.06 22.22
N THR A 313 12.01 -13.98 21.36
CA THR A 313 13.31 -13.34 21.68
C THR A 313 13.63 -12.14 20.78
N ASP A 314 13.07 -12.07 19.57
CA ASP A 314 13.21 -10.89 18.69
C ASP A 314 12.34 -9.74 19.22
N ALA A 315 12.96 -8.65 19.65
CA ALA A 315 12.27 -7.47 20.20
C ALA A 315 11.17 -6.93 19.27
N SER A 316 11.34 -7.01 17.96
CA SER A 316 10.34 -6.60 16.97
C SER A 316 9.10 -7.52 16.98
N ASN A 317 9.28 -8.83 17.12
CA ASN A 317 8.18 -9.78 17.20
C ASN A 317 7.45 -9.69 18.54
N VAL A 318 8.17 -9.54 19.64
CA VAL A 318 7.57 -9.34 20.97
C VAL A 318 6.78 -8.03 21.02
N GLU A 319 7.28 -6.95 20.41
CA GLU A 319 6.54 -5.69 20.35
C GLU A 319 5.24 -5.84 19.53
N ARG A 320 5.22 -6.59 18.42
CA ARG A 320 3.98 -6.91 17.70
C ARG A 320 2.98 -7.66 18.59
N LEU A 321 3.45 -8.66 19.35
CA LEU A 321 2.60 -9.38 20.29
C LEU A 321 2.05 -8.47 21.39
N ASN A 322 2.85 -7.54 21.92
CA ASN A 322 2.42 -6.52 22.88
C ASN A 322 1.29 -5.68 22.28
N ARG A 323 1.48 -5.18 21.05
CA ARG A 323 0.50 -4.37 20.32
C ARG A 323 -0.80 -5.14 20.05
N TRP A 324 -0.71 -6.40 19.60
CA TRP A 324 -1.88 -7.23 19.36
C TRP A 324 -2.64 -7.57 20.64
N ASN A 325 -1.92 -7.89 21.74
CA ASN A 325 -2.58 -8.11 23.05
C ASN A 325 -3.31 -6.85 23.53
N SER A 326 -2.72 -5.68 23.36
CA SER A 326 -3.36 -4.40 23.67
C SER A 326 -4.60 -4.20 22.80
N ALA A 327 -4.50 -4.42 21.48
CA ALA A 327 -5.63 -4.33 20.57
C ALA A 327 -6.76 -5.30 20.94
N PHE A 328 -6.46 -6.57 21.27
CA PHE A 328 -7.47 -7.52 21.71
C PHE A 328 -8.16 -7.10 23.02
N SER A 329 -7.43 -6.45 23.92
CA SER A 329 -8.03 -5.89 25.15
C SER A 329 -8.95 -4.72 24.82
N MET A 330 -8.54 -3.81 23.95
CA MET A 330 -9.37 -2.71 23.44
C MET A 330 -10.64 -3.22 22.73
N ILE A 331 -10.53 -4.27 21.90
CA ILE A 331 -11.67 -4.89 21.21
C ILE A 331 -12.67 -5.50 22.19
N ARG A 332 -12.19 -6.15 23.26
CA ARG A 332 -13.09 -6.73 24.27
C ARG A 332 -13.90 -5.65 25.00
N GLU A 333 -13.33 -4.48 25.20
CA GLU A 333 -14.02 -3.38 25.87
C GLU A 333 -15.03 -2.69 24.94
N ARG A 334 -14.68 -2.51 23.65
CA ARG A 334 -15.55 -1.86 22.66
C ARG A 334 -15.67 -2.67 21.34
N PRO A 335 -16.38 -3.80 21.34
CA PRO A 335 -16.36 -4.73 20.22
C PRO A 335 -17.14 -4.24 18.97
N VAL A 336 -18.08 -3.31 19.11
CA VAL A 336 -18.96 -2.90 17.99
C VAL A 336 -18.47 -1.64 17.30
N VAL A 337 -18.19 -0.59 18.04
CA VAL A 337 -17.82 0.71 17.46
C VAL A 337 -16.33 1.02 17.57
N GLY A 338 -15.60 0.28 18.39
CA GLY A 338 -14.18 0.52 18.65
C GLY A 338 -13.91 1.83 19.40
N TRP A 339 -12.69 2.29 19.32
CA TRP A 339 -12.19 3.48 20.02
C TRP A 339 -12.18 4.74 19.15
N GLY A 340 -12.37 4.59 17.84
CA GLY A 340 -12.35 5.62 16.82
C GLY A 340 -11.20 5.43 15.82
N PRO A 341 -11.43 5.73 14.51
CA PRO A 341 -10.41 5.61 13.48
C PRO A 341 -9.16 6.43 13.79
N GLY A 342 -7.96 5.82 13.66
CA GLY A 342 -6.67 6.47 13.89
C GLY A 342 -6.34 6.73 15.38
N THR A 343 -7.18 6.28 16.34
CA THR A 343 -6.96 6.55 17.76
C THR A 343 -6.10 5.51 18.46
N TYR A 344 -5.87 4.35 17.86
CA TYR A 344 -5.09 3.27 18.47
C TYR A 344 -3.78 3.76 19.08
N GLN A 345 -3.02 4.56 18.37
CA GLN A 345 -1.71 5.09 18.80
C GLN A 345 -1.77 5.95 20.07
N PHE A 346 -2.95 6.48 20.43
CA PHE A 346 -3.14 7.33 21.60
C PHE A 346 -3.75 6.54 22.78
N GLU A 347 -4.52 5.49 22.49
CA GLU A 347 -5.35 4.79 23.48
C GLU A 347 -4.79 3.44 23.93
N TYR A 348 -3.83 2.84 23.22
CA TYR A 348 -3.37 1.46 23.50
C TYR A 348 -2.49 1.35 24.76
N ALA A 349 -1.84 2.43 25.20
CA ALA A 349 -0.83 2.39 26.25
C ALA A 349 -1.32 1.79 27.58
N PRO A 350 -2.55 2.08 28.09
CA PRO A 350 -3.09 1.48 29.31
C PRO A 350 -3.33 -0.03 29.19
N PHE A 351 -3.49 -0.55 27.98
CA PHE A 351 -3.78 -1.96 27.69
C PHE A 351 -2.53 -2.83 27.56
N GLN A 352 -1.33 -2.24 27.65
CA GLN A 352 -0.08 -2.99 27.56
C GLN A 352 0.13 -3.83 28.82
N LYS A 353 0.43 -5.12 28.64
CA LYS A 353 0.80 -6.00 29.75
C LYS A 353 2.30 -5.94 29.97
N SER A 354 2.73 -5.83 31.25
CA SER A 354 4.14 -5.69 31.65
C SER A 354 5.02 -6.81 31.08
N GLN A 355 4.50 -8.04 31.01
CA GLN A 355 5.22 -9.20 30.52
C GLN A 355 5.58 -9.17 29.03
N PHE A 356 4.92 -8.31 28.24
CA PHE A 356 5.17 -8.15 26.81
C PHE A 356 5.87 -6.84 26.46
N LYS A 357 6.14 -5.99 27.46
CA LYS A 357 6.88 -4.74 27.21
C LYS A 357 8.32 -5.05 26.86
N THR A 358 8.82 -4.37 25.83
CA THR A 358 10.21 -4.40 25.38
C THR A 358 10.88 -3.04 25.56
N ILE A 359 12.17 -2.96 25.27
CA ILE A 359 12.92 -1.68 25.29
C ILE A 359 12.41 -0.67 24.26
N ILE A 360 11.72 -1.14 23.21
CA ILE A 360 11.13 -0.29 22.15
C ILE A 360 9.65 0.01 22.41
N SER A 361 9.05 -0.52 23.48
CA SER A 361 7.66 -0.24 23.85
C SER A 361 7.50 1.18 24.36
N THR A 362 6.49 1.91 23.86
CA THR A 362 6.17 3.26 24.33
C THR A 362 5.21 3.22 25.50
N ASN A 363 5.55 3.91 26.60
CA ASN A 363 4.72 3.92 27.82
C ASN A 363 3.55 4.92 27.77
N PHE A 364 3.59 5.90 26.86
CA PHE A 364 2.67 7.05 26.84
C PHE A 364 1.80 7.12 25.58
N GLY A 365 1.69 6.03 24.80
CA GLY A 365 0.87 6.00 23.58
C GLY A 365 1.37 6.90 22.44
N ASN A 366 2.66 7.24 22.42
CA ASN A 366 3.20 8.16 21.44
C ASN A 366 3.52 7.44 20.13
N GLY A 367 2.57 7.42 19.21
CA GLY A 367 2.84 7.15 17.80
C GLY A 367 3.02 5.69 17.39
N GLY A 368 2.68 4.72 18.24
CA GLY A 368 2.77 3.32 17.86
C GLY A 368 1.49 2.78 17.24
N ASN A 369 1.58 2.22 16.04
CA ASN A 369 0.44 1.57 15.38
C ASN A 369 0.25 0.11 15.83
N CYS A 370 -0.86 -0.52 15.41
CA CYS A 370 -1.20 -1.91 15.77
C CYS A 370 -0.36 -2.96 15.02
N HIS A 371 0.44 -2.58 14.05
CA HIS A 371 1.16 -3.49 13.13
C HIS A 371 0.26 -4.54 12.46
N SER A 372 -0.97 -4.16 12.11
CA SER A 372 -1.87 -5.03 11.33
C SER A 372 -3.00 -4.22 10.70
N GLU A 373 -3.21 -4.40 9.39
CA GLU A 373 -4.36 -3.85 8.64
C GLU A 373 -5.69 -4.50 8.99
N TYR A 374 -5.69 -5.54 9.83
CA TYR A 374 -6.90 -6.28 10.20
C TYR A 374 -7.26 -6.06 11.67
N ILE A 375 -6.27 -6.22 12.56
CA ILE A 375 -6.48 -6.08 14.01
C ILE A 375 -6.63 -4.60 14.38
N GLY A 376 -5.85 -3.69 13.76
CA GLY A 376 -5.94 -2.25 13.97
C GLY A 376 -7.34 -1.70 13.74
N PRO A 377 -7.92 -1.86 12.55
CA PRO A 377 -9.30 -1.47 12.28
C PRO A 377 -10.33 -2.13 13.20
N CYS A 378 -10.08 -3.37 13.68
CA CYS A 378 -10.96 -4.00 14.66
C CYS A 378 -10.96 -3.27 16.01
N ALA A 379 -9.79 -2.83 16.49
CA ALA A 379 -9.69 -2.05 17.72
C ALA A 379 -10.28 -0.64 17.56
N GLU A 380 -10.09 -0.03 16.40
CA GLU A 380 -10.50 1.36 16.13
C GLU A 380 -11.97 1.50 15.72
N THR A 381 -12.48 0.57 14.90
CA THR A 381 -13.83 0.67 14.31
C THR A 381 -14.72 -0.54 14.62
N GLY A 382 -14.26 -1.38 15.57
CA GLY A 382 -14.98 -2.56 16.01
C GLY A 382 -14.94 -3.73 15.00
N ILE A 383 -15.57 -4.84 15.39
CA ILE A 383 -15.70 -6.05 14.56
C ILE A 383 -16.35 -5.74 13.21
N PRO A 384 -17.44 -4.92 13.12
CA PRO A 384 -18.00 -4.56 11.82
C PRO A 384 -17.01 -3.82 10.93
N GLY A 385 -16.16 -2.94 11.48
CA GLY A 385 -15.11 -2.28 10.70
C GLY A 385 -14.08 -3.26 10.13
N MET A 386 -13.62 -4.23 10.93
CA MET A 386 -12.77 -5.31 10.43
C MET A 386 -13.45 -6.11 9.31
N LEU A 387 -14.76 -6.39 9.42
CA LEU A 387 -15.50 -7.09 8.38
C LEU A 387 -15.60 -6.26 7.08
N THR A 388 -15.63 -4.94 7.13
CA THR A 388 -15.55 -4.11 5.92
C THR A 388 -14.19 -4.24 5.23
N VAL A 389 -13.09 -4.32 5.98
CA VAL A 389 -11.75 -4.57 5.43
C VAL A 389 -11.69 -5.96 4.77
N PHE A 390 -12.18 -7.00 5.43
CA PHE A 390 -12.28 -8.32 4.80
C PHE A 390 -13.19 -8.33 3.57
N GLY A 391 -14.25 -7.52 3.58
CA GLY A 391 -15.11 -7.29 2.41
C GLY A 391 -14.35 -6.71 1.23
N LEU A 392 -13.45 -5.73 1.46
CA LEU A 392 -12.56 -5.16 0.44
C LEU A 392 -11.62 -6.24 -0.14
N VAL A 393 -10.97 -7.02 0.72
CA VAL A 393 -10.08 -8.12 0.31
C VAL A 393 -10.85 -9.14 -0.53
N PHE A 394 -11.99 -9.61 -0.04
CA PHE A 394 -12.80 -10.62 -0.72
C PHE A 394 -13.32 -10.10 -2.07
N CYS A 395 -13.96 -8.91 -2.10
CA CYS A 395 -14.52 -8.35 -3.33
C CYS A 395 -13.45 -8.11 -4.39
N SER A 396 -12.26 -7.62 -3.98
CA SER A 396 -11.17 -7.37 -4.92
C SER A 396 -10.61 -8.66 -5.50
N LEU A 397 -10.26 -9.64 -4.68
CA LEU A 397 -9.70 -10.91 -5.12
C LEU A 397 -10.71 -11.73 -5.93
N PHE A 398 -11.95 -11.82 -5.47
CA PHE A 398 -13.00 -12.53 -6.19
C PHE A 398 -13.24 -11.94 -7.57
N THR A 399 -13.35 -10.60 -7.65
CA THR A 399 -13.53 -9.92 -8.93
C THR A 399 -12.31 -10.09 -9.84
N ALA A 400 -11.11 -9.94 -9.30
CA ALA A 400 -9.86 -10.07 -10.06
C ALA A 400 -9.69 -11.49 -10.65
N ILE A 401 -9.88 -12.53 -9.82
CA ILE A 401 -9.76 -13.93 -10.25
C ILE A 401 -10.85 -14.28 -11.27
N ARG A 402 -12.10 -13.85 -11.04
CA ARG A 402 -13.20 -14.06 -11.99
C ARG A 402 -12.91 -13.39 -13.33
N THR A 403 -12.43 -12.15 -13.31
CA THR A 403 -12.08 -11.40 -14.53
C THR A 403 -10.92 -12.06 -15.24
N TYR A 404 -9.83 -12.41 -14.53
CA TYR A 404 -8.69 -13.14 -15.09
C TYR A 404 -9.11 -14.42 -15.83
N ASN A 405 -10.02 -15.21 -15.25
CA ASN A 405 -10.46 -16.49 -15.83
C ASN A 405 -11.37 -16.33 -17.05
N ARG A 406 -12.11 -15.22 -17.15
CA ARG A 406 -13.16 -15.03 -18.16
C ARG A 406 -12.76 -14.06 -19.28
N THR A 407 -11.76 -13.22 -19.08
CA THR A 407 -11.32 -12.26 -20.12
C THR A 407 -10.59 -12.98 -21.24
N PRO A 408 -11.02 -12.79 -22.51
CA PRO A 408 -10.36 -13.40 -23.67
C PRO A 408 -9.09 -12.63 -24.08
N ASP A 409 -9.02 -11.32 -23.88
CA ASP A 409 -7.87 -10.49 -24.23
C ASP A 409 -6.68 -10.77 -23.34
N LYS A 410 -5.54 -11.08 -23.98
CA LYS A 410 -4.30 -11.46 -23.27
C LYS A 410 -3.71 -10.30 -22.45
N THR A 411 -3.86 -9.07 -22.92
CA THR A 411 -3.32 -7.88 -22.24
C THR A 411 -4.15 -7.57 -21.00
N GLU A 412 -5.48 -7.56 -21.11
CA GLU A 412 -6.36 -7.33 -19.96
C GLU A 412 -6.23 -8.44 -18.91
N LYS A 413 -6.11 -9.69 -19.37
CA LYS A 413 -5.84 -10.84 -18.51
C LYS A 413 -4.55 -10.66 -17.71
N LEU A 414 -3.50 -10.15 -18.37
CA LEU A 414 -2.22 -9.90 -17.72
C LEU A 414 -2.32 -8.74 -16.71
N PHE A 415 -3.06 -7.67 -17.02
CA PHE A 415 -3.34 -6.60 -16.06
C PHE A 415 -4.08 -7.10 -14.81
N CYS A 416 -5.10 -7.94 -14.98
CA CYS A 416 -5.77 -8.57 -13.84
C CYS A 416 -4.80 -9.39 -12.99
N LEU A 417 -3.92 -10.17 -13.63
CA LEU A 417 -2.93 -10.98 -12.92
C LEU A 417 -1.92 -10.12 -12.15
N MET A 418 -1.37 -9.07 -12.78
CA MET A 418 -0.46 -8.12 -12.14
C MET A 418 -1.07 -7.54 -10.86
N MET A 419 -2.29 -7.00 -10.97
CA MET A 419 -2.98 -6.37 -9.85
C MET A 419 -3.36 -7.39 -8.77
N THR A 420 -3.77 -8.60 -9.16
CA THR A 420 -4.06 -9.68 -8.20
C THR A 420 -2.83 -10.03 -7.38
N LEU A 421 -1.69 -10.25 -8.02
CA LEU A 421 -0.46 -10.62 -7.32
C LEU A 421 0.07 -9.49 -6.46
N ALA A 422 0.04 -8.25 -6.95
CA ALA A 422 0.40 -7.07 -6.18
C ALA A 422 -0.48 -6.90 -4.92
N LEU A 423 -1.79 -7.07 -5.05
CA LEU A 423 -2.70 -7.02 -3.89
C LEU A 423 -2.46 -8.17 -2.92
N VAL A 424 -2.19 -9.37 -3.42
CA VAL A 424 -1.85 -10.52 -2.55
C VAL A 424 -0.59 -10.24 -1.74
N THR A 425 0.47 -9.66 -2.32
CA THR A 425 1.66 -9.30 -1.53
C THR A 425 1.28 -8.38 -0.38
N TYR A 426 0.46 -7.36 -0.64
CA TYR A 426 0.09 -6.43 0.41
C TYR A 426 -0.89 -7.03 1.42
N PHE A 427 -1.87 -7.83 1.00
CA PHE A 427 -2.79 -8.49 1.92
C PHE A 427 -2.07 -9.41 2.92
N ILE A 428 -1.04 -10.11 2.46
CA ILE A 428 -0.19 -10.94 3.36
C ILE A 428 0.69 -10.07 4.24
N HIS A 429 1.34 -9.04 3.68
CA HIS A 429 2.16 -8.12 4.44
C HIS A 429 1.35 -7.37 5.52
N GLY A 430 0.10 -7.03 5.22
CA GLY A 430 -0.85 -6.34 6.10
C GLY A 430 -1.26 -7.11 7.35
N PHE A 431 -0.98 -8.42 7.45
CA PHE A 431 -1.12 -9.14 8.72
C PHE A 431 -0.12 -8.65 9.78
N LEU A 432 1.08 -8.24 9.35
CA LEU A 432 2.21 -7.90 10.21
C LEU A 432 2.51 -6.39 10.28
N ASN A 433 1.89 -5.59 9.41
CA ASN A 433 2.12 -4.14 9.31
C ASN A 433 0.88 -3.43 8.75
N ASN A 434 0.82 -2.09 8.93
CA ASN A 434 -0.25 -1.25 8.39
C ASN A 434 0.35 0.02 7.75
N PHE A 435 0.22 0.15 6.44
CA PHE A 435 0.80 1.25 5.66
C PHE A 435 -0.21 1.92 4.71
N LEU A 436 -1.50 1.51 4.73
CA LEU A 436 -2.57 2.17 3.95
C LEU A 436 -2.99 3.53 4.50
N ASP A 437 -2.40 3.97 5.57
CA ASP A 437 -2.48 5.34 6.10
C ASP A 437 -1.41 6.27 5.51
N THR A 438 -0.54 5.74 4.64
CA THR A 438 0.47 6.51 3.90
C THR A 438 0.13 6.61 2.42
N ASP A 439 0.50 7.71 1.80
CA ASP A 439 0.37 7.97 0.36
C ASP A 439 1.05 6.89 -0.50
N LYS A 440 2.20 6.41 -0.04
CA LYS A 440 3.07 5.48 -0.79
C LYS A 440 2.42 4.15 -1.11
N LEU A 441 1.73 3.55 -0.16
CA LEU A 441 0.99 2.31 -0.38
C LEU A 441 -0.44 2.56 -0.87
N SER A 442 -1.10 3.61 -0.36
CA SER A 442 -2.48 3.93 -0.75
C SER A 442 -2.63 4.18 -2.24
N LEU A 443 -1.69 4.90 -2.88
CA LEU A 443 -1.79 5.21 -4.31
C LEU A 443 -1.82 3.95 -5.19
N PRO A 444 -0.84 3.05 -5.16
CA PRO A 444 -0.87 1.86 -6.00
C PRO A 444 -1.93 0.84 -5.56
N PHE A 445 -2.25 0.76 -4.27
CA PHE A 445 -3.27 -0.15 -3.73
C PHE A 445 -4.67 0.18 -4.28
N TRP A 446 -5.15 1.41 -4.10
CA TRP A 446 -6.43 1.83 -4.64
C TRP A 446 -6.42 1.90 -6.16
N GLY A 447 -5.28 2.21 -6.77
CA GLY A 447 -5.07 2.12 -8.21
C GLY A 447 -5.25 0.71 -8.76
N ALA A 448 -4.79 -0.31 -8.04
CA ALA A 448 -5.01 -1.70 -8.42
C ALA A 448 -6.49 -2.08 -8.37
N PHE A 449 -7.25 -1.61 -7.37
CA PHE A 449 -8.71 -1.78 -7.31
C PHE A 449 -9.40 -1.11 -8.50
N ALA A 450 -8.95 0.08 -8.90
CA ALA A 450 -9.46 0.79 -10.06
C ALA A 450 -9.26 -0.02 -11.36
N VAL A 451 -8.05 -0.56 -11.57
CA VAL A 451 -7.75 -1.42 -12.74
C VAL A 451 -8.65 -2.65 -12.77
N ILE A 452 -8.77 -3.39 -11.66
CA ILE A 452 -9.62 -4.59 -11.56
C ILE A 452 -11.08 -4.24 -11.87
N THR A 453 -11.58 -3.13 -11.36
CA THR A 453 -12.94 -2.66 -11.61
C THR A 453 -13.18 -2.40 -13.09
N VAL A 454 -12.30 -1.64 -13.75
CA VAL A 454 -12.41 -1.31 -15.17
C VAL A 454 -12.31 -2.58 -16.04
N MET A 455 -11.37 -3.48 -15.75
CA MET A 455 -11.25 -4.75 -16.50
C MET A 455 -12.52 -5.61 -16.34
N SER A 456 -13.09 -5.67 -15.13
CA SER A 456 -14.34 -6.40 -14.88
C SER A 456 -15.53 -5.82 -15.66
N LEU A 457 -15.63 -4.50 -15.77
CA LEU A 457 -16.71 -3.83 -16.53
C LEU A 457 -16.54 -4.04 -18.03
N ARG A 458 -15.31 -3.97 -18.57
CA ARG A 458 -15.01 -4.26 -19.99
C ARG A 458 -15.37 -5.71 -20.35
N MET A 459 -14.95 -6.68 -19.52
CA MET A 459 -15.30 -8.10 -19.72
C MET A 459 -16.82 -8.30 -19.81
N LYS A 460 -17.61 -7.66 -18.93
CA LYS A 460 -19.07 -7.78 -18.95
C LYS A 460 -19.69 -7.21 -20.22
N LYS A 461 -19.13 -6.12 -20.77
CA LYS A 461 -19.60 -5.52 -22.00
C LYS A 461 -19.42 -6.46 -23.20
N VAL A 462 -18.21 -7.03 -23.35
CA VAL A 462 -17.92 -8.02 -24.43
C VAL A 462 -18.87 -9.22 -24.35
N ASN A 463 -19.13 -9.77 -23.17
CA ASN A 463 -20.01 -10.92 -23.01
C ASN A 463 -21.51 -10.60 -23.19
N SER A 464 -21.92 -9.33 -23.17
CA SER A 464 -23.31 -8.92 -23.44
C SER A 464 -23.56 -8.62 -24.92
N GLU A 465 -22.50 -8.48 -25.73
CA GLU A 465 -22.55 -8.23 -27.16
C GLU A 465 -22.39 -9.54 -27.98
N GLN A 466 -22.06 -10.65 -27.33
CA GLN A 466 -22.07 -12.02 -27.86
C GLN A 466 -23.35 -12.75 -27.50
#